data_0a60c3981c0f311eeba8d99435b62278
#
_entry.id   0a60c3981c0f311eeba8d99435b62278
#
_cell.length_a   1.000
_cell.length_b   1.000
_cell.length_c   1.000
_cell.angle_alpha   90.00
_cell.angle_beta   90.00
_cell.angle_gamma   90.00
#
_symmetry.space_group_name_H-M   'P 1'
#
loop_
_entity.id
_entity.type
_entity.pdbx_description
1 polymer ?
#
loop_
_entity_poly.entity_id
_entity_poly.type
_entity_poly.pdbx_seq_one_letter_code
_entity_poly.pdbx_strand_id
1 'polypeptide(L)' 'MSDLEALKAEIKKLSAKATQAKMDLHDLSEELPLQWETIPAVAKRAHDAFAELEQKRAALKSL' A
#
# COMPACT_ATOMS: atom_id res chain seq x y z
N MET A 1 -16.53 -20.67 -4.06
CA MET A 1 -15.78 -19.44 -4.43
C MET A 1 -14.48 -19.84 -5.11
N SER A 2 -14.14 -19.17 -6.18
CA SER A 2 -12.91 -19.45 -6.89
C SER A 2 -11.74 -18.70 -6.26
N ASP A 3 -10.52 -19.23 -6.44
CA ASP A 3 -9.30 -18.57 -6.00
C ASP A 3 -9.15 -17.19 -6.66
N LEU A 4 -9.69 -17.05 -7.87
CA LEU A 4 -9.67 -15.78 -8.60
C LEU A 4 -10.48 -14.71 -7.86
N GLU A 5 -11.65 -15.05 -7.36
CA GLU A 5 -12.47 -14.09 -6.61
C GLU A 5 -11.82 -13.70 -5.28
N ALA A 6 -11.23 -14.66 -4.60
CA ALA A 6 -10.50 -14.40 -3.35
C ALA A 6 -9.33 -13.47 -3.60
N LEU A 7 -8.59 -13.70 -4.68
CA LEU A 7 -7.46 -12.86 -5.06
C LEU A 7 -7.90 -11.44 -5.40
N LYS A 8 -8.98 -11.29 -6.14
CA LYS A 8 -9.52 -9.96 -6.47
C LYS A 8 -9.95 -9.19 -5.23
N ALA A 9 -10.60 -9.87 -4.28
CA ALA A 9 -11.00 -9.26 -3.01
C ALA A 9 -9.78 -8.81 -2.20
N GLU A 10 -8.73 -9.63 -2.17
CA GLU A 10 -7.49 -9.31 -1.50
C GLU A 10 -6.81 -8.09 -2.13
N ILE A 11 -6.77 -8.04 -3.46
CA ILE A 11 -6.20 -6.90 -4.19
C ILE A 11 -6.95 -5.61 -3.84
N LYS A 12 -8.27 -5.68 -3.74
CA LYS A 12 -9.08 -4.52 -3.37
C LYS A 12 -8.72 -4.00 -1.99
N LYS A 13 -8.55 -4.89 -1.02
CA LYS A 13 -8.13 -4.53 0.34
C LYS A 13 -6.74 -3.92 0.35
N LEU A 14 -5.81 -4.51 -0.38
CA LEU A 14 -4.44 -4.04 -0.46
C LEU A 14 -4.36 -2.68 -1.16
N SER A 15 -5.19 -2.48 -2.17
CA SER A 15 -5.27 -1.18 -2.86
C SER A 15 -5.72 -0.08 -1.91
N ALA A 16 -6.73 -0.35 -1.08
CA ALA A 16 -7.21 0.61 -0.09
C ALA A 16 -6.13 0.91 0.96
N LYS A 17 -5.44 -0.14 1.43
CA LYS A 17 -4.35 -0.01 2.39
C LYS A 17 -3.19 0.82 1.82
N ALA A 18 -2.83 0.56 0.57
CA ALA A 18 -1.76 1.29 -0.11
C ALA A 18 -2.13 2.76 -0.31
N THR A 19 -3.38 3.03 -0.66
CA THR A 19 -3.88 4.40 -0.80
C THR A 19 -3.81 5.15 0.53
N GLN A 20 -4.19 4.51 1.63
CA GLN A 20 -4.09 5.12 2.95
C GLN A 20 -2.63 5.43 3.30
N ALA A 21 -1.72 4.50 3.04
CA ALA A 21 -0.30 4.71 3.30
C ALA A 21 0.26 5.86 2.47
N LYS A 22 -0.19 5.98 1.21
CA LYS A 22 0.17 7.09 0.33
C LYS A 22 -0.28 8.42 0.91
N MET A 23 -1.52 8.47 1.40
CA MET A 23 -2.07 9.68 2.00
C MET A 23 -1.33 10.06 3.28
N ASP A 24 -0.96 9.08 4.10
CA ASP A 24 -0.18 9.32 5.31
C ASP A 24 1.17 9.94 4.98
N LEU A 25 1.82 9.45 3.93
CA LEU A 25 3.10 10.00 3.48
C LEU A 25 2.94 11.43 2.94
N HIS A 26 1.88 11.66 2.18
CA HIS A 26 1.56 12.98 1.65
C HIS A 26 1.34 13.99 2.79
N ASP A 27 0.52 13.62 3.78
CA ASP A 27 0.23 14.48 4.92
C ASP A 27 1.50 14.80 5.70
N LEU A 28 2.36 13.80 5.90
CA LEU A 28 3.64 14.02 6.56
C LEU A 28 4.49 15.03 5.77
N SER A 29 4.52 14.90 4.46
CA SER A 29 5.32 15.82 3.62
C SER A 29 4.86 17.26 3.76
N GLU A 30 3.56 17.49 3.96
CA GLU A 30 3.03 18.83 4.15
C GLU A 30 3.34 19.39 5.53
N GLU A 31 3.46 18.54 6.54
CA GLU A 31 3.76 18.95 7.91
C GLU A 31 5.23 19.22 8.18
N LEU A 32 6.11 18.77 7.29
CA LEU A 32 7.54 18.95 7.50
C LEU A 32 7.90 20.42 7.66
N PRO A 33 8.87 20.77 8.53
CA PRO A 33 9.81 19.86 9.19
C PRO A 33 9.30 19.20 10.48
N LEU A 34 8.04 19.39 10.83
CA LEU A 34 7.45 18.72 11.99
C LEU A 34 7.41 17.22 11.74
N GLN A 35 7.73 16.45 12.76
CA GLN A 35 7.68 14.98 12.74
C GLN A 35 8.57 14.34 11.67
N TRP A 36 9.64 15.01 11.27
CA TRP A 36 10.58 14.47 10.28
C TRP A 36 11.16 13.11 10.69
N GLU A 37 11.28 12.86 12.00
CA GLU A 37 11.81 11.60 12.50
C GLU A 37 10.96 10.40 12.13
N THR A 38 9.68 10.61 11.80
CA THR A 38 8.77 9.53 11.41
C THR A 38 8.87 9.18 9.93
N ILE A 39 9.63 9.94 9.14
CA ILE A 39 9.77 9.70 7.69
C ILE A 39 10.11 8.24 7.39
N PRO A 40 11.15 7.64 8.01
CA PRO A 40 11.50 6.26 7.66
C PRO A 40 10.37 5.27 7.91
N ALA A 41 9.65 5.41 9.03
CA ALA A 41 8.55 4.49 9.36
C ALA A 41 7.36 4.65 8.41
N VAL A 42 6.99 5.90 8.11
CA VAL A 42 5.87 6.18 7.20
C VAL A 42 6.22 5.74 5.77
N ALA A 43 7.44 6.02 5.33
CA ALA A 43 7.93 5.61 4.01
C ALA A 43 7.95 4.08 3.89
N LYS A 44 8.41 3.37 4.93
CA LYS A 44 8.44 1.92 4.92
C LYS A 44 7.04 1.33 4.80
N ARG A 45 6.07 1.86 5.53
CA ARG A 45 4.69 1.39 5.43
C ARG A 45 4.13 1.57 4.02
N ALA A 46 4.39 2.71 3.40
CA ALA A 46 3.95 2.96 2.03
C ALA A 46 4.64 2.01 1.07
N HIS A 47 5.95 1.86 1.18
CA HIS A 47 6.73 0.94 0.34
C HIS A 47 6.19 -0.49 0.45
N ASP A 48 6.01 -0.98 1.67
CA ASP A 48 5.59 -2.36 1.90
C ASP A 48 4.16 -2.59 1.39
N ALA A 49 3.27 -1.62 1.57
CA ALA A 49 1.89 -1.73 1.09
C ALA A 49 1.84 -1.81 -0.43
N PHE A 50 2.60 -0.98 -1.14
CA PHE A 50 2.63 -1.01 -2.60
C PHE A 50 3.34 -2.25 -3.13
N ALA A 51 4.40 -2.70 -2.46
CA ALA A 51 5.11 -3.91 -2.85
C ALA A 51 4.18 -5.13 -2.77
N GLU A 52 3.43 -5.25 -1.70
CA GLU A 52 2.47 -6.34 -1.53
C GLU A 52 1.35 -6.28 -2.57
N LEU A 53 0.83 -5.08 -2.84
CA LEU A 53 -0.19 -4.88 -3.86
C LEU A 53 0.31 -5.32 -5.25
N GLU A 54 1.52 -4.94 -5.61
CA GLU A 54 2.09 -5.33 -6.91
C GLU A 54 2.31 -6.83 -7.03
N GLN A 55 2.72 -7.49 -5.94
CA GLN A 55 2.86 -8.94 -5.93
C GLN A 55 1.54 -9.63 -6.23
N LYS A 56 0.45 -9.16 -5.64
CA LYS A 56 -0.87 -9.74 -5.85
C LYS A 56 -1.40 -9.45 -7.25
N ARG A 57 -1.14 -8.26 -7.78
CA ARG A 57 -1.50 -7.93 -9.16
C ARG A 57 -0.76 -8.81 -10.16
N ALA A 58 0.53 -9.05 -9.90
CA ALA A 58 1.32 -9.94 -10.75
C ALA A 58 0.76 -11.37 -10.72
N ALA A 59 0.36 -11.85 -9.53
CA ALA A 59 -0.27 -13.15 -9.40
C ALA A 59 -1.57 -13.24 -10.20
N LEU A 60 -2.36 -12.16 -10.19
CA LEU A 60 -3.61 -12.11 -10.97
C LEU A 60 -3.34 -12.20 -12.47
N LYS A 61 -2.31 -11.50 -12.95
CA LYS A 61 -1.93 -11.54 -14.38
C LYS A 61 -1.47 -12.93 -14.81
N SER A 62 -0.94 -13.71 -13.88
CA SER A 62 -0.46 -15.07 -14.16
C SER A 62 -1.59 -16.10 -14.26
N LEU A 63 -2.77 -15.74 -13.87
CA LEU A 63 -3.96 -16.60 -13.99
C LEU A 63 -4.64 -16.40 -15.37
#